data_6e08b5d60ae8610b0f3ea84d1de62354
#
_entry.id   6e08b5d60ae8610b0f3ea84d1de62354
#
_cell.length_a   1.000
_cell.length_b   1.000
_cell.length_c   1.000
_cell.angle_alpha   90.00
_cell.angle_beta   90.00
_cell.angle_gamma   90.00
#
_symmetry.space_group_name_H-M   'P 1'
#
loop_
_entity.id
_entity.type
_entity.pdbx_description
1 polymer ?
#
loop_
_entity_poly.entity_id
_entity_poly.type
_entity_poly.pdbx_seq_one_letter_code
_entity_poly.pdbx_strand_id
1 'polypeptide(L)'
;MTQLFTRKDMKNTVGLWIDHSKAVIVFLAGNDANTKLVTSDIETQQRQPSDATLANDIRQRELTEELDHFYDEVISCIRGAEEIFILGPDEAKDELKQRLDKSYLGRRIVGVEAGDKMTDPQIVAKVREHLVSRLAPAS
;
A
#
# COMPACT_ATOMS: atom_id res chain seq x y z
N MET A 1 24.58 19.68 6.54
CA MET A 1 24.95 18.77 5.83
C MET A 1 24.96 17.44 6.34
N THR A 2 24.97 17.26 7.61
CA THR A 2 24.83 15.96 8.15
C THR A 2 23.59 15.30 7.71
N GLN A 3 22.57 16.03 7.36
CA GLN A 3 21.37 15.40 6.96
C GLN A 3 21.51 14.58 5.73
N LEU A 4 22.37 14.95 4.85
CA LEU A 4 22.56 14.17 3.66
C LEU A 4 23.14 12.84 3.95
N PHE A 5 24.03 12.75 4.90
CA PHE A 5 24.58 11.48 5.25
C PHE A 5 23.55 10.60 5.87
N THR A 6 22.74 11.17 6.72
CA THR A 6 21.70 10.39 7.35
C THR A 6 20.78 9.80 6.31
N ARG A 7 20.46 10.57 5.31
CA ARG A 7 19.60 10.08 4.30
C ARG A 7 20.21 8.99 3.52
N LYS A 8 21.48 9.04 3.27
CA LYS A 8 22.12 8.01 2.56
C LYS A 8 22.18 6.74 3.31
N ASP A 9 22.36 6.83 4.59
CA ASP A 9 22.45 5.64 5.39
C ASP A 9 21.13 4.99 5.62
N MET A 10 20.04 5.72 5.48
CA MET A 10 18.74 5.16 5.75
C MET A 10 17.99 4.98 4.47
N LYS A 11 17.65 3.77 4.16
CA LYS A 11 16.84 3.50 3.00
C LYS A 11 15.45 3.99 3.23
N ASN A 12 14.81 4.44 2.19
CA ASN A 12 13.39 4.76 2.25
C ASN A 12 12.62 3.47 2.18
N THR A 13 12.12 3.07 3.32
CA THR A 13 11.45 1.79 3.47
C THR A 13 9.99 2.02 3.77
N VAL A 14 9.13 1.34 3.04
CA VAL A 14 7.71 1.53 3.17
C VAL A 14 7.03 0.18 3.26
N GLY A 15 6.07 0.07 4.13
CA GLY A 15 5.20 -1.07 4.13
C GLY A 15 3.78 -0.60 4.11
N LEU A 16 2.86 -1.42 3.67
CA LEU A 16 1.46 -1.02 3.66
C LEU A 16 0.54 -2.20 3.80
N TRP A 17 -0.60 -1.94 4.40
CA TRP A 17 -1.70 -2.87 4.48
C TRP A 17 -2.77 -2.33 3.55
N ILE A 18 -3.30 -3.14 2.66
CA ILE A 18 -4.23 -2.66 1.66
C ILE A 18 -5.36 -3.65 1.43
N ASP A 19 -6.58 -3.12 1.34
CA ASP A 19 -7.71 -3.87 0.83
C ASP A 19 -8.39 -2.99 -0.20
N HIS A 20 -9.58 -3.35 -0.65
CA HIS A 20 -10.23 -2.58 -1.72
C HIS A 20 -10.85 -1.29 -1.23
N SER A 21 -10.86 -1.06 0.07
CA SER A 21 -11.45 0.15 0.64
C SER A 21 -10.41 1.15 1.08
N LYS A 22 -9.28 0.68 1.53
CA LYS A 22 -8.28 1.59 2.08
C LYS A 22 -6.89 0.99 2.04
N ALA A 23 -5.93 1.85 2.21
CA ALA A 23 -4.53 1.45 2.37
C ALA A 23 -3.96 2.25 3.52
N VAL A 24 -3.27 1.57 4.42
CA VAL A 24 -2.55 2.22 5.50
C VAL A 24 -1.08 2.09 5.17
N ILE A 25 -0.43 3.20 4.87
CA ILE A 25 0.95 3.20 4.40
C ILE A 25 1.85 3.61 5.55
N VAL A 26 2.88 2.83 5.79
CA VAL A 26 3.81 3.06 6.90
C VAL A 26 5.16 3.45 6.31
N PHE A 27 5.61 4.64 6.63
CA PHE A 27 6.93 5.12 6.20
C PHE A 27 7.88 4.97 7.37
N LEU A 28 8.91 4.19 7.20
CA LEU A 28 9.89 3.98 8.26
C LEU A 28 11.12 4.83 8.01
N ALA A 29 11.55 5.53 9.04
CA ALA A 29 12.74 6.34 8.97
C ALA A 29 13.46 6.19 10.29
N GLY A 30 14.42 5.32 10.33
CA GLY A 30 15.13 5.05 11.57
C GLY A 30 14.19 4.47 12.60
N ASN A 31 14.09 5.12 13.73
CA ASN A 31 13.19 4.65 14.78
C ASN A 31 11.80 5.20 14.64
N ASP A 32 11.58 6.09 13.69
CA ASP A 32 10.27 6.71 13.52
C ASP A 32 9.45 5.98 12.51
N ALA A 33 8.15 6.04 12.69
CA ALA A 33 7.22 5.47 11.74
C ALA A 33 6.08 6.44 11.56
N ASN A 34 5.79 6.81 10.32
CA ASN A 34 4.66 7.68 10.02
C ASN A 34 3.67 6.89 9.19
N THR A 35 2.41 7.15 9.39
CA THR A 35 1.38 6.44 8.64
C THR A 35 0.56 7.43 7.83
N LYS A 36 0.06 6.96 6.71
CA LYS A 36 -0.84 7.73 5.89
C LYS A 36 -1.99 6.82 5.45
N LEU A 37 -3.19 7.33 5.51
CA LEU A 37 -4.36 6.58 5.10
C LEU A 37 -4.81 7.07 3.74
N VAL A 38 -5.02 6.14 2.82
CA VAL A 38 -5.59 6.43 1.52
C VAL A 38 -6.86 5.60 1.43
N THR A 39 -7.96 6.22 1.07
CA THR A 39 -9.22 5.49 0.97
C THR A 39 -9.76 5.57 -0.43
N SER A 40 -10.51 4.57 -0.81
CA SER A 40 -11.21 4.60 -2.08
C SER A 40 -12.64 5.02 -1.80
N ASP A 41 -13.35 5.40 -2.85
CA ASP A 41 -14.74 5.81 -2.69
C ASP A 41 -15.69 4.70 -3.08
N ILE A 42 -15.21 3.49 -3.11
CA ILE A 42 -16.02 2.38 -3.57
C ILE A 42 -17.24 2.18 -2.71
N GLU A 43 -17.10 2.34 -1.42
CA GLU A 43 -18.24 2.11 -0.56
C GLU A 43 -19.35 3.10 -0.78
N THR A 44 -18.98 4.35 -1.05
CA THR A 44 -19.98 5.36 -1.33
C THR A 44 -20.74 5.01 -2.57
N GLN A 45 -20.05 4.57 -3.57
CA GLN A 45 -20.70 4.22 -4.82
C GLN A 45 -21.56 2.99 -4.70
N GLN A 46 -21.17 2.07 -3.88
CA GLN A 46 -21.95 0.86 -3.70
C GLN A 46 -23.27 1.09 -3.04
N ARG A 47 -23.46 2.24 -2.43
CA ARG A 47 -24.72 2.49 -1.82
C ARG A 47 -25.79 2.92 -2.77
N GLN A 48 -25.51 3.21 -3.97
CA GLN A 48 -26.47 3.63 -4.92
C GLN A 48 -27.35 2.52 -5.32
N PRO A 49 -28.58 2.56 -5.09
CA PRO A 49 -29.47 1.52 -5.52
C PRO A 49 -29.65 1.70 -6.92
N SER A 50 -29.82 0.97 -7.70
CA SER A 50 -30.10 1.20 -8.96
C SER A 50 -30.77 0.15 -9.55
N ASP A 51 -31.27 0.20 -10.59
CA ASP A 51 -31.97 -0.80 -11.18
C ASP A 51 -31.39 -1.03 -12.43
N ALA A 52 -31.62 -2.01 -12.98
CA ALA A 52 -31.37 -2.35 -14.25
C ALA A 52 -30.02 -2.74 -14.58
N THR A 53 -29.85 -3.43 -15.62
CA THR A 53 -28.60 -3.92 -16.08
C THR A 53 -27.71 -2.81 -16.52
N LEU A 54 -28.28 -1.80 -17.11
CA LEU A 54 -27.49 -0.69 -17.57
C LEU A 54 -26.82 0.00 -16.41
N ALA A 55 -27.53 0.11 -15.32
CA ALA A 55 -26.98 0.70 -14.14
C ALA A 55 -25.82 -0.13 -13.59
N ASN A 56 -25.94 -1.42 -13.71
CA ASN A 56 -24.88 -2.29 -13.25
C ASN A 56 -23.61 -2.12 -14.06
N ASP A 57 -23.74 -1.95 -15.36
CA ASP A 57 -22.59 -1.74 -16.21
C ASP A 57 -21.90 -0.43 -15.87
N ILE A 58 -22.67 0.60 -15.62
CA ILE A 58 -22.11 1.89 -15.27
C ILE A 58 -21.41 1.79 -13.94
N ARG A 59 -22.02 1.11 -12.99
CA ARG A 59 -21.41 0.94 -11.69
C ARG A 59 -20.12 0.18 -11.79
N GLN A 60 -20.09 -0.83 -12.60
CA GLN A 60 -18.89 -1.62 -12.77
C GLN A 60 -17.76 -0.75 -13.30
N ARG A 61 -18.03 0.11 -14.24
CA ARG A 61 -17.04 1.00 -14.76
C ARG A 61 -16.58 1.98 -13.73
N GLU A 62 -17.51 2.53 -12.96
CA GLU A 62 -17.16 3.48 -11.93
C GLU A 62 -16.30 2.84 -10.86
N LEU A 63 -16.61 1.61 -10.50
CA LEU A 63 -15.81 0.91 -9.51
C LEU A 63 -14.40 0.67 -10.03
N THR A 64 -14.29 0.33 -11.29
CA THR A 64 -12.99 0.11 -11.88
C THR A 64 -12.16 1.38 -11.87
N GLU A 65 -12.79 2.49 -12.23
CA GLU A 65 -12.11 3.76 -12.25
C GLU A 65 -11.68 4.20 -10.86
N GLU A 66 -12.53 3.95 -9.88
CA GLU A 66 -12.19 4.29 -8.52
C GLU A 66 -11.04 3.46 -8.00
N LEU A 67 -11.01 2.20 -8.36
CA LEU A 67 -9.91 1.36 -7.97
C LEU A 67 -8.62 1.80 -8.64
N ASP A 68 -8.69 2.15 -9.92
CA ASP A 68 -7.53 2.65 -10.61
C ASP A 68 -6.98 3.90 -9.94
N HIS A 69 -7.87 4.81 -9.60
CA HIS A 69 -7.48 6.04 -8.96
C HIS A 69 -6.89 5.78 -7.59
N PHE A 70 -7.49 4.87 -6.85
CA PHE A 70 -7.04 4.49 -5.53
C PHE A 70 -5.62 3.92 -5.60
N TYR A 71 -5.40 2.97 -6.50
CA TYR A 71 -4.08 2.36 -6.62
C TYR A 71 -3.05 3.39 -7.10
N ASP A 72 -3.43 4.27 -8.00
CA ASP A 72 -2.53 5.31 -8.47
C ASP A 72 -2.12 6.23 -7.33
N GLU A 73 -3.05 6.54 -6.46
CA GLU A 73 -2.75 7.39 -5.33
C GLU A 73 -1.80 6.69 -4.37
N VAL A 74 -2.03 5.42 -4.11
CA VAL A 74 -1.16 4.63 -3.25
C VAL A 74 0.24 4.60 -3.85
N ILE A 75 0.34 4.34 -5.14
CA ILE A 75 1.63 4.25 -5.80
C ILE A 75 2.37 5.59 -5.74
N SER A 76 1.64 6.69 -5.90
CA SER A 76 2.29 7.98 -5.85
C SER A 76 2.89 8.24 -4.47
N CYS A 77 2.30 7.68 -3.43
CA CYS A 77 2.84 7.82 -2.08
C CYS A 77 4.09 6.99 -1.85
N ILE A 78 4.21 5.85 -2.51
CA ILE A 78 5.31 4.93 -2.22
C ILE A 78 6.36 4.88 -3.32
N ARG A 79 6.18 5.68 -4.36
CA ARG A 79 7.06 5.63 -5.52
C ARG A 79 8.53 5.90 -5.18
N GLY A 80 8.79 6.69 -4.16
CA GLY A 80 10.16 6.98 -3.78
C GLY A 80 10.81 5.96 -2.88
N ALA A 81 10.10 4.91 -2.51
CA ALA A 81 10.65 3.92 -1.58
C ALA A 81 11.64 3.01 -2.28
N GLU A 82 12.64 2.61 -1.57
CA GLU A 82 13.61 1.66 -2.09
C GLU A 82 13.21 0.24 -1.77
N GLU A 83 12.47 0.05 -0.70
CA GLU A 83 11.96 -1.27 -0.35
C GLU A 83 10.49 -1.13 0.02
N ILE A 84 9.67 -2.04 -0.49
CA ILE A 84 8.24 -1.99 -0.30
C ILE A 84 7.75 -3.35 0.18
N PHE A 85 7.02 -3.35 1.29
CA PHE A 85 6.41 -4.56 1.82
C PHE A 85 4.89 -4.39 1.77
N ILE A 86 4.19 -5.34 1.19
CA ILE A 86 2.75 -5.25 0.97
C ILE A 86 2.05 -6.35 1.75
N LEU A 87 0.94 -5.99 2.38
CA LEU A 87 0.23 -6.88 3.27
C LEU A 87 -1.26 -6.64 3.09
N GLY A 88 -2.07 -7.64 3.22
CA GLY A 88 -3.51 -7.44 3.11
C GLY A 88 -4.27 -8.74 3.10
N PRO A 89 -5.58 -8.64 3.29
CA PRO A 89 -6.39 -9.85 3.47
C PRO A 89 -6.88 -10.49 2.18
N ASP A 90 -6.95 -9.73 1.10
CA ASP A 90 -7.55 -10.26 -0.10
C ASP A 90 -6.69 -9.96 -1.31
N GLU A 91 -7.29 -9.79 -2.45
CA GLU A 91 -6.56 -9.66 -3.70
C GLU A 91 -6.01 -8.28 -3.97
N ALA A 92 -6.39 -7.29 -3.17
CA ALA A 92 -5.91 -5.94 -3.43
C ALA A 92 -4.39 -5.88 -3.40
N LYS A 93 -3.77 -6.65 -2.50
CA LYS A 93 -2.31 -6.66 -2.42
C LYS A 93 -1.69 -7.16 -3.72
N ASP A 94 -2.32 -8.15 -4.33
CA ASP A 94 -1.79 -8.70 -5.57
C ASP A 94 -2.04 -7.77 -6.74
N GLU A 95 -3.16 -7.09 -6.73
CA GLU A 95 -3.46 -6.12 -7.77
C GLU A 95 -2.49 -4.95 -7.70
N LEU A 96 -2.16 -4.52 -6.50
CA LEU A 96 -1.19 -3.46 -6.34
C LEU A 96 0.18 -3.91 -6.85
N LYS A 97 0.55 -5.15 -6.54
CA LYS A 97 1.82 -5.67 -7.00
C LYS A 97 1.89 -5.64 -8.52
N GLN A 98 0.83 -6.03 -9.19
CA GLN A 98 0.81 -6.03 -10.64
C GLN A 98 0.99 -4.63 -11.19
N ARG A 99 0.37 -3.66 -10.56
CA ARG A 99 0.48 -2.28 -11.00
C ARG A 99 1.87 -1.73 -10.76
N LEU A 100 2.50 -2.13 -9.67
CA LEU A 100 3.86 -1.74 -9.40
C LEU A 100 4.81 -2.35 -10.43
N ASP A 101 4.56 -3.58 -10.82
CA ASP A 101 5.37 -4.20 -11.86
C ASP A 101 5.27 -3.43 -13.17
N LYS A 102 4.07 -2.98 -13.51
CA LYS A 102 3.87 -2.22 -14.72
C LYS A 102 4.53 -0.85 -14.66
N SER A 103 4.73 -0.34 -13.47
CA SER A 103 5.36 0.96 -13.29
C SER A 103 6.87 0.85 -13.07
N TYR A 104 7.41 -0.34 -13.26
CA TYR A 104 8.83 -0.60 -13.09
C TYR A 104 9.29 -0.45 -11.63
N LEU A 105 8.36 -0.62 -10.71
CA LEU A 105 8.67 -0.56 -9.29
C LEU A 105 8.64 -1.93 -8.65
N GLY A 106 8.35 -2.96 -9.41
CA GLY A 106 8.23 -4.30 -8.85
C GLY A 106 9.48 -4.81 -8.20
N ARG A 107 10.65 -4.40 -8.69
CA ARG A 107 11.90 -4.85 -8.12
C ARG A 107 12.08 -4.39 -6.70
N ARG A 108 11.36 -3.36 -6.29
CA ARG A 108 11.49 -2.83 -4.95
C ARG A 108 10.62 -3.56 -3.95
N ILE A 109 9.77 -4.46 -4.42
CA ILE A 109 8.89 -5.20 -3.53
C ILE A 109 9.69 -6.28 -2.86
N VAL A 110 9.76 -6.25 -1.53
CA VAL A 110 10.53 -7.23 -0.78
C VAL A 110 9.65 -8.31 -0.19
N GLY A 111 8.35 -8.14 -0.22
CA GLY A 111 7.46 -9.19 0.26
C GLY A 111 6.01 -8.81 0.06
N VAL A 112 5.18 -9.81 -0.13
CA VAL A 112 3.73 -9.65 -0.20
C VAL A 112 3.16 -10.75 0.68
N GLU A 113 2.41 -10.38 1.70
CA GLU A 113 1.91 -11.37 2.66
C GLU A 113 0.43 -11.18 2.91
N ALA A 114 -0.24 -12.26 3.21
CA ALA A 114 -1.63 -12.19 3.62
C ALA A 114 -1.70 -11.69 5.05
N GLY A 115 -2.65 -10.84 5.33
CA GLY A 115 -2.83 -10.32 6.67
C GLY A 115 -4.25 -9.90 6.87
N ASP A 116 -4.86 -10.33 7.97
CA ASP A 116 -6.23 -9.98 8.26
C ASP A 116 -6.32 -8.54 8.71
N LYS A 117 -7.51 -8.09 9.02
CA LYS A 117 -7.72 -6.78 9.54
C LYS A 117 -6.84 -6.53 10.72
N MET A 118 -6.21 -5.38 10.75
CA MET A 118 -5.31 -5.02 11.82
C MET A 118 -5.49 -3.57 12.17
N THR A 119 -5.16 -3.21 13.40
CA THR A 119 -5.14 -1.81 13.79
C THR A 119 -3.88 -1.17 13.23
N ASP A 120 -3.85 0.15 13.21
CA ASP A 120 -2.68 0.85 12.72
C ASP A 120 -1.41 0.46 13.48
N PRO A 121 -1.42 0.42 14.81
CA PRO A 121 -0.22 -0.01 15.52
C PRO A 121 0.21 -1.42 15.15
N GLN A 122 -0.73 -2.31 14.89
CA GLN A 122 -0.40 -3.67 14.50
C GLN A 122 0.25 -3.70 13.14
N ILE A 123 -0.25 -2.87 12.22
CA ILE A 123 0.33 -2.77 10.89
C ILE A 123 1.76 -2.25 10.99
N VAL A 124 1.97 -1.20 11.78
CA VAL A 124 3.29 -0.65 11.95
C VAL A 124 4.24 -1.70 12.51
N ALA A 125 3.78 -2.44 13.50
CA ALA A 125 4.62 -3.47 14.12
C ALA A 125 4.98 -4.54 13.11
N LYS A 126 4.02 -4.97 12.30
CA LYS A 126 4.26 -6.02 11.33
C LYS A 126 5.23 -5.55 10.26
N VAL A 127 5.05 -4.33 9.79
CA VAL A 127 5.93 -3.78 8.79
C VAL A 127 7.34 -3.65 9.35
N ARG A 128 7.45 -3.13 10.54
CA ARG A 128 8.74 -2.92 11.15
C ARG A 128 9.45 -4.26 11.38
N GLU A 129 8.71 -5.23 11.84
CA GLU A 129 9.26 -6.54 12.09
C GLU A 129 9.83 -7.15 10.81
N HIS A 130 9.07 -7.07 9.74
CA HIS A 130 9.50 -7.68 8.49
C HIS A 130 10.70 -6.95 7.90
N LEU A 131 10.65 -5.63 7.88
CA LEU A 131 11.67 -4.86 7.20
C LEU A 131 12.94 -4.75 8.02
N VAL A 132 12.82 -4.64 9.32
CA VAL A 132 14.00 -4.59 10.16
C VAL A 132 14.73 -5.94 10.14
N SER A 133 13.98 -7.02 10.11
CA SER A 133 14.61 -8.33 10.03
C SER A 133 15.42 -8.46 8.77
N ARG A 134 14.94 -7.92 7.69
CA ARG A 134 15.66 -8.00 6.44
C ARG A 134 16.90 -7.14 6.46
N LEU A 135 16.81 -5.98 7.10
CA LEU A 135 17.94 -5.07 7.12
C LEU A 135 18.99 -5.48 8.12
N ALA A 136 18.61 -6.21 9.14
CA ALA A 136 19.55 -6.60 10.15
C ALA A 136 20.44 -7.67 9.60
N PRO A 137 21.72 -7.51 9.69
CA PRO A 137 22.60 -8.54 9.19
C PRO A 137 22.49 -9.71 10.08
N ALA A 138 22.79 -10.78 9.58
CA ALA A 138 22.68 -11.98 10.31
C ALA A 138 23.66 -11.97 11.37
N SER A 139 24.06 -11.35 12.02
CA SER A 139 25.09 -11.45 12.99
C SER A 139 24.63 -11.99 14.26
#